data_6f28a92945a503b338f3f6acd42ac806
#
_entry.id   6f28a92945a503b338f3f6acd42ac806
#
_cell.length_a   1.000
_cell.length_b   1.000
_cell.length_c   1.000
_cell.angle_alpha   90.00
_cell.angle_beta   90.00
_cell.angle_gamma   90.00
#
_symmetry.space_group_name_H-M   'P 1'
#
loop_
_entity.id
_entity.type
_entity.pdbx_description
1 polymer ?
#
loop_
_entity_poly.entity_id
_entity_poly.type
_entity_poly.pdbx_seq_one_letter_code
_entity_poly.pdbx_strand_id
1 'polypeptide(L)'
;MPEDNRTLLRKAEIAVADFTSSGILRPAQADKFIQLAIKEPVLLQDIAVTPMNAFKEDRDKMRFANRVLRGGTEGTALPNADWAKPSLAMVQLDAQLFKAEVRITDEVLEDQIERGKFQDTVMTELSHAVGRDMEWMSINGDTTSSDLTLQKFDGVLKQITSNTVNAGSNKLARQYLRDMLRTMPDEFANMDLKYYTNRKAVLDYKDEVAQRATPAGDNHLLQRKPGIYNDYDVVPVPEFPVVSSNTQCILGDPSSIMLGIYRKIRIKVDEDISAGVVIIVVTMRFDVKILEETAWVKATAVTGS
;
A
#
# COMPACT_ATOMS: atom_id res chain seq x y z
N MET A 1 -3.76 9.34 28.61
CA MET A 1 -4.84 9.52 27.63
C MET A 1 -4.17 9.61 26.28
N PRO A 2 -4.52 8.82 25.28
CA PRO A 2 -3.95 8.98 23.93
C PRO A 2 -4.42 10.33 23.38
N GLU A 3 -3.48 11.13 22.89
CA GLU A 3 -3.81 12.39 22.21
C GLU A 3 -4.72 12.11 21.03
N ASP A 4 -5.83 12.85 20.95
CA ASP A 4 -6.84 12.73 19.92
C ASP A 4 -6.19 12.97 18.53
N ASN A 5 -6.44 12.06 17.58
CA ASN A 5 -5.93 12.13 16.20
C ASN A 5 -6.20 13.49 15.52
N ARG A 6 -7.21 14.23 15.97
CA ARG A 6 -7.49 15.60 15.49
C ARG A 6 -6.44 16.61 15.96
N THR A 7 -5.81 16.39 17.12
CA THR A 7 -4.75 17.26 17.65
C THR A 7 -3.43 16.99 16.95
N LEU A 8 -3.19 15.73 16.56
CA LEU A 8 -2.04 15.33 15.73
C LEU A 8 -2.15 15.88 14.30
N LEU A 9 -3.37 15.93 13.74
CA LEU A 9 -3.64 16.52 12.43
C LEU A 9 -3.33 18.02 12.37
N ARG A 10 -3.67 18.78 13.42
CA ARG A 10 -3.35 20.22 13.50
C ARG A 10 -1.85 20.51 13.66
N LYS A 11 -1.07 19.57 14.19
CA LYS A 11 0.40 19.69 14.30
C LYS A 11 1.14 19.30 13.01
N ALA A 12 0.45 18.75 12.00
CA ALA A 12 1.03 18.26 10.76
C ALA A 12 0.83 19.20 9.56
N GLU A 13 0.29 20.41 9.76
CA GLU A 13 0.21 21.44 8.73
C GLU A 13 1.61 21.86 8.31
N ILE A 14 1.91 21.73 7.01
CA ILE A 14 3.16 22.21 6.40
C ILE A 14 2.87 23.63 5.92
N ALA A 15 3.51 24.62 6.51
CA ALA A 15 3.39 25.99 6.07
C ALA A 15 4.37 26.29 4.91
N VAL A 16 3.99 27.18 3.99
CA VAL A 16 4.86 27.63 2.90
C VAL A 16 6.13 28.30 3.44
N ALA A 17 6.05 28.96 4.58
CA ALA A 17 7.22 29.51 5.28
C ALA A 17 8.29 28.44 5.60
N ASP A 18 7.92 27.16 5.65
CA ASP A 18 8.85 26.05 5.85
C ASP A 18 9.68 25.73 4.61
N PHE A 19 9.30 26.23 3.43
CA PHE A 19 10.00 26.00 2.15
C PHE A 19 11.00 27.12 1.80
N THR A 20 11.18 28.10 2.67
CA THR A 20 12.06 29.23 2.39
C THR A 20 13.51 28.80 2.20
N SER A 21 14.05 29.17 1.07
CA SER A 21 15.45 29.37 0.66
C SER A 21 16.24 28.28 -0.06
N SER A 22 15.84 27.00 -0.12
CA SER A 22 16.69 26.03 -0.83
C SER A 22 15.96 24.97 -1.69
N GLY A 23 14.64 24.98 -1.78
CA GLY A 23 13.87 24.00 -2.57
C GLY A 23 14.09 22.53 -2.18
N ILE A 24 14.71 22.26 -1.03
CA ILE A 24 14.93 20.93 -0.48
C ILE A 24 14.29 20.89 0.91
N LEU A 25 13.33 19.99 1.10
CA LEU A 25 12.75 19.76 2.41
C LEU A 25 13.81 19.31 3.41
N ARG A 26 13.78 19.86 4.61
CA ARG A 26 14.52 19.31 5.73
C ARG A 26 13.99 17.92 6.06
N PRO A 27 14.78 17.00 6.62
CA PRO A 27 14.32 15.65 6.93
C PRO A 27 12.99 15.60 7.71
N ALA A 28 12.81 16.48 8.68
CA ALA A 28 11.56 16.56 9.46
C ALA A 28 10.34 17.01 8.64
N GLN A 29 10.53 17.83 7.62
CA GLN A 29 9.48 18.29 6.71
C GLN A 29 9.14 17.21 5.70
N ALA A 30 10.15 16.50 5.18
CA ALA A 30 9.95 15.35 4.33
C ALA A 30 9.18 14.24 5.05
N ASP A 31 9.50 13.99 6.32
CA ASP A 31 8.79 13.01 7.15
C ASP A 31 7.31 13.41 7.38
N LYS A 32 7.02 14.71 7.59
CA LYS A 32 5.64 15.21 7.69
C LYS A 32 4.86 15.06 6.39
N PHE A 33 5.48 15.41 5.25
CA PHE A 33 4.85 15.23 3.95
C PHE A 33 4.52 13.76 3.68
N ILE A 34 5.45 12.85 3.96
CA ILE A 34 5.22 11.40 3.84
C ILE A 34 4.07 10.96 4.74
N GLN A 35 4.03 11.43 5.99
CA GLN A 35 2.95 11.09 6.92
C GLN A 35 1.58 11.55 6.43
N LEU A 36 1.49 12.75 5.82
CA LEU A 36 0.24 13.22 5.21
C LEU A 36 -0.13 12.38 4.00
N ALA A 37 0.81 12.10 3.11
CA ALA A 37 0.58 11.29 1.91
C ALA A 37 0.12 9.86 2.23
N ILE A 38 0.57 9.26 3.32
CA ILE A 38 0.22 7.89 3.72
C ILE A 38 -1.12 7.82 4.49
N LYS A 39 -1.63 8.93 5.02
CA LYS A 39 -2.84 8.91 5.88
C LYS A 39 -4.15 8.64 5.16
N GLU A 40 -4.31 9.03 3.91
CA GLU A 40 -5.55 8.81 3.15
C GLU A 40 -5.64 7.42 2.51
N PRO A 41 -4.56 6.89 1.91
CA PRO A 41 -4.55 5.58 1.29
C PRO A 41 -4.84 4.48 2.30
N VAL A 42 -5.68 3.52 1.92
CA VAL A 42 -6.12 2.44 2.83
C VAL A 42 -5.03 1.39 3.00
N LEU A 43 -4.44 0.93 1.89
CA LEU A 43 -3.41 -0.10 1.92
C LEU A 43 -2.09 0.45 2.49
N LEU A 44 -1.69 1.66 2.11
CA LEU A 44 -0.43 2.25 2.57
C LEU A 44 -0.38 2.51 4.08
N GLN A 45 -1.54 2.61 4.76
CA GLN A 45 -1.60 2.72 6.22
C GLN A 45 -1.26 1.42 6.94
N ASP A 46 -1.56 0.30 6.30
CA ASP A 46 -1.38 -1.04 6.89
C ASP A 46 0.02 -1.62 6.60
N ILE A 47 0.70 -1.17 5.54
CA ILE A 47 2.00 -1.71 5.13
C ILE A 47 3.19 -1.07 5.86
N ALA A 48 4.32 -1.78 5.85
CA ALA A 48 5.54 -1.30 6.48
C ALA A 48 6.25 -0.25 5.61
N VAL A 49 6.34 0.99 6.11
CA VAL A 49 7.10 2.06 5.45
C VAL A 49 8.55 2.05 5.91
N THR A 50 9.46 1.86 4.97
CA THR A 50 10.90 1.81 5.24
C THR A 50 11.62 3.00 4.60
N PRO A 51 12.20 3.90 5.39
CA PRO A 51 13.00 4.97 4.85
C PRO A 51 14.32 4.43 4.29
N MET A 52 14.61 4.74 3.03
CA MET A 52 15.83 4.33 2.33
C MET A 52 16.90 5.42 2.38
N ASN A 53 18.15 5.02 2.59
CA ASN A 53 19.30 5.92 2.58
C ASN A 53 20.01 5.96 1.21
N ALA A 54 19.84 4.91 0.41
CA ALA A 54 20.36 4.78 -0.95
C ALA A 54 19.23 4.50 -1.94
N PHE A 55 19.50 4.67 -3.25
CA PHE A 55 18.52 4.38 -4.30
C PHE A 55 18.20 2.89 -4.39
N LYS A 56 19.19 2.05 -4.07
CA LYS A 56 19.06 0.61 -3.97
C LYS A 56 19.42 0.19 -2.56
N GLU A 57 18.58 -0.62 -1.96
CA GLU A 57 18.80 -1.15 -0.62
C GLU A 57 18.37 -2.61 -0.58
N ASP A 58 19.28 -3.45 -0.14
CA ASP A 58 19.04 -4.87 -0.04
C ASP A 58 18.52 -5.21 1.36
N ARG A 59 17.52 -6.08 1.42
CA ARG A 59 16.95 -6.62 2.65
C ARG A 59 17.15 -8.12 2.66
N ASP A 60 18.01 -8.57 3.55
CA ASP A 60 18.25 -10.00 3.75
C ASP A 60 17.12 -10.62 4.55
N LYS A 61 16.63 -11.76 4.08
CA LYS A 61 15.73 -12.62 4.84
C LYS A 61 16.38 -13.98 5.05
N MET A 62 16.23 -14.52 6.25
CA MET A 62 16.72 -15.84 6.60
C MET A 62 15.55 -16.69 7.13
N ARG A 63 15.45 -17.90 6.60
CA ARG A 63 14.39 -18.84 6.97
C ARG A 63 14.92 -20.26 7.05
N PHE A 64 14.39 -21.03 8.00
CA PHE A 64 14.55 -22.48 8.03
C PHE A 64 13.32 -23.12 7.37
N ALA A 65 13.47 -23.65 6.16
CA ALA A 65 12.36 -24.26 5.43
C ALA A 65 11.89 -25.59 6.05
N ASN A 66 12.78 -26.28 6.79
CA ASN A 66 12.52 -27.59 7.38
C ASN A 66 12.61 -27.53 8.90
N ARG A 67 12.05 -28.54 9.56
CA ARG A 67 12.20 -28.71 11.01
C ARG A 67 13.68 -28.85 11.38
N VAL A 68 14.12 -28.04 12.35
CA VAL A 68 15.51 -27.99 12.80
C VAL A 68 15.80 -29.06 13.87
N LEU A 69 14.82 -29.36 14.73
CA LEU A 69 15.00 -30.33 15.80
C LEU A 69 14.99 -31.76 15.24
N ARG A 70 16.00 -32.53 15.66
CA ARG A 70 16.13 -33.98 15.39
C ARG A 70 16.24 -34.74 16.70
N GLY A 71 15.82 -36.01 16.70
CA GLY A 71 16.08 -36.91 17.82
C GLY A 71 17.57 -37.12 17.97
N GLY A 72 18.10 -36.87 19.16
CA GLY A 72 19.52 -37.08 19.48
C GLY A 72 19.71 -38.23 20.46
N THR A 73 20.87 -38.88 20.41
CA THR A 73 21.31 -39.87 21.40
C THR A 73 22.48 -39.27 22.15
N GLU A 74 22.52 -39.46 23.47
CA GLU A 74 23.59 -38.93 24.30
C GLU A 74 24.96 -39.47 23.83
N GLY A 75 25.98 -38.58 23.74
CA GLY A 75 27.31 -38.91 23.29
C GLY A 75 27.49 -39.12 21.79
N THR A 76 26.44 -38.93 20.97
CA THR A 76 26.53 -39.09 19.50
C THR A 76 26.21 -37.76 18.80
N ALA A 77 27.11 -37.30 17.92
CA ALA A 77 26.90 -36.13 17.10
C ALA A 77 25.87 -36.40 16.00
N LEU A 78 25.07 -35.37 15.65
CA LEU A 78 24.14 -35.47 14.53
C LEU A 78 24.93 -35.70 13.21
N PRO A 79 24.43 -36.60 12.34
CA PRO A 79 25.01 -36.78 11.00
C PRO A 79 24.87 -35.50 10.17
N ASN A 80 25.81 -35.27 9.26
CA ASN A 80 25.84 -34.08 8.39
C ASN A 80 24.55 -33.93 7.55
N ALA A 81 23.89 -35.04 7.24
CA ALA A 81 22.61 -35.03 6.49
C ALA A 81 21.45 -34.39 7.28
N ASP A 82 21.53 -34.39 8.61
CA ASP A 82 20.50 -33.85 9.49
C ASP A 82 20.77 -32.39 9.93
N TRP A 83 21.88 -31.83 9.46
CA TRP A 83 22.19 -30.44 9.77
C TRP A 83 21.17 -29.49 9.12
N ALA A 84 20.54 -28.66 9.93
CA ALA A 84 19.67 -27.63 9.45
C ALA A 84 20.49 -26.49 8.81
N LYS A 85 20.18 -26.19 7.55
CA LYS A 85 20.79 -25.06 6.84
C LYS A 85 19.74 -23.97 6.68
N PRO A 86 20.03 -22.72 7.06
CA PRO A 86 19.13 -21.59 6.75
C PRO A 86 19.11 -21.33 5.24
N SER A 87 17.95 -21.05 4.70
CA SER A 87 17.79 -20.48 3.38
C SER A 87 17.93 -18.96 3.49
N LEU A 88 18.92 -18.42 2.81
CA LEU A 88 19.13 -16.98 2.70
C LEU A 88 18.51 -16.50 1.39
N ALA A 89 17.69 -15.47 1.45
CA ALA A 89 17.17 -14.79 0.29
C ALA A 89 17.29 -13.28 0.49
N MET A 90 17.44 -12.55 -0.60
CA MET A 90 17.60 -11.10 -0.61
C MET A 90 16.43 -10.50 -1.39
N VAL A 91 15.80 -9.46 -0.83
CA VAL A 91 14.81 -8.65 -1.50
C VAL A 91 15.42 -7.27 -1.72
N GLN A 92 15.56 -6.87 -2.98
CA GLN A 92 16.13 -5.59 -3.36
C GLN A 92 15.02 -4.57 -3.61
N LEU A 93 15.08 -3.45 -2.90
CA LEU A 93 14.31 -2.24 -3.17
C LEU A 93 15.11 -1.35 -4.14
N ASP A 94 14.49 -0.91 -5.24
CA ASP A 94 15.08 -0.03 -6.25
C ASP A 94 14.18 1.19 -6.46
N ALA A 95 14.41 2.26 -5.67
CA ALA A 95 13.56 3.43 -5.61
C ALA A 95 13.52 4.21 -6.94
N GLN A 96 12.40 4.13 -7.65
CA GLN A 96 12.15 4.79 -8.92
C GLN A 96 11.72 6.25 -8.74
N LEU A 97 12.08 7.12 -9.71
CA LEU A 97 11.78 8.54 -9.67
C LEU A 97 10.38 8.84 -10.19
N PHE A 98 9.60 9.55 -9.38
CA PHE A 98 8.31 10.13 -9.73
C PHE A 98 8.33 11.65 -9.56
N LYS A 99 7.53 12.33 -10.36
CA LYS A 99 7.39 13.79 -10.33
C LYS A 99 5.92 14.16 -10.43
N ALA A 100 5.49 15.10 -9.60
CA ALA A 100 4.22 15.80 -9.73
C ALA A 100 4.49 17.28 -9.94
N GLU A 101 3.80 17.91 -10.88
CA GLU A 101 3.92 19.32 -11.20
C GLU A 101 2.53 19.96 -11.21
N VAL A 102 2.38 21.04 -10.44
CA VAL A 102 1.15 21.84 -10.38
C VAL A 102 1.52 23.26 -10.82
N ARG A 103 0.73 23.83 -11.72
CA ARG A 103 0.85 25.21 -12.19
C ARG A 103 -0.38 25.98 -11.80
N ILE A 104 -0.19 27.14 -11.18
CA ILE A 104 -1.26 28.01 -10.70
C ILE A 104 -1.02 29.40 -11.27
N THR A 105 -2.00 29.98 -11.94
CA THR A 105 -1.89 31.34 -12.49
C THR A 105 -1.99 32.38 -11.39
N ASP A 106 -1.28 33.50 -11.53
CA ASP A 106 -1.30 34.61 -10.57
C ASP A 106 -2.70 35.21 -10.41
N GLU A 107 -3.49 35.24 -11.49
CA GLU A 107 -4.88 35.70 -11.47
C GLU A 107 -5.73 34.86 -10.49
N VAL A 108 -5.56 33.52 -10.50
CA VAL A 108 -6.25 32.63 -9.56
C VAL A 108 -5.80 32.85 -8.12
N LEU A 109 -4.51 33.18 -7.91
CA LEU A 109 -3.99 33.50 -6.59
C LEU A 109 -4.51 34.85 -6.07
N GLU A 110 -4.72 35.84 -6.94
CA GLU A 110 -5.22 37.17 -6.58
C GLU A 110 -6.73 37.15 -6.28
N ASP A 111 -7.51 36.39 -7.04
CA ASP A 111 -8.97 36.31 -6.91
C ASP A 111 -9.41 35.49 -5.68
N GLN A 112 -8.55 34.70 -5.08
CA GLN A 112 -8.87 33.88 -3.91
C GLN A 112 -8.93 34.75 -2.64
N ILE A 113 -10.04 34.62 -1.90
CA ILE A 113 -10.32 35.36 -0.65
C ILE A 113 -9.30 35.03 0.46
N GLU A 114 -8.59 33.89 0.36
CA GLU A 114 -7.63 33.38 1.35
C GLU A 114 -6.17 33.61 0.99
N ARG A 115 -5.82 34.77 0.48
CA ARG A 115 -4.51 35.14 -0.10
C ARG A 115 -3.22 34.58 0.58
N GLY A 116 -3.25 34.27 1.87
CA GLY A 116 -2.08 33.74 2.61
C GLY A 116 -2.12 32.24 2.92
N LYS A 117 -3.29 31.58 2.83
CA LYS A 117 -3.48 30.16 3.16
C LYS A 117 -3.66 29.27 1.94
N PHE A 118 -3.89 29.86 0.75
CA PHE A 118 -4.17 29.11 -0.46
C PHE A 118 -3.00 28.19 -0.85
N GLN A 119 -1.76 28.65 -0.75
CA GLN A 119 -0.59 27.83 -1.04
C GLN A 119 -0.49 26.64 -0.07
N ASP A 120 -0.79 26.84 1.22
CA ASP A 120 -0.80 25.77 2.21
C ASP A 120 -1.90 24.74 1.91
N THR A 121 -3.08 25.21 1.48
CA THR A 121 -4.19 24.34 1.05
C THR A 121 -3.80 23.52 -0.17
N VAL A 122 -3.18 24.13 -1.19
CA VAL A 122 -2.70 23.44 -2.39
C VAL A 122 -1.64 22.40 -2.03
N MET A 123 -0.73 22.70 -1.11
CA MET A 123 0.29 21.74 -0.66
C MET A 123 -0.32 20.54 0.07
N THR A 124 -1.35 20.77 0.87
CA THR A 124 -2.06 19.71 1.57
C THR A 124 -2.80 18.82 0.58
N GLU A 125 -3.58 19.39 -0.34
CA GLU A 125 -4.26 18.67 -1.40
C GLU A 125 -3.29 17.91 -2.31
N LEU A 126 -2.13 18.50 -2.62
CA LEU A 126 -1.09 17.84 -3.39
C LEU A 126 -0.52 16.62 -2.66
N SER A 127 -0.34 16.70 -1.33
CA SER A 127 0.14 15.57 -0.55
C SER A 127 -0.88 14.41 -0.54
N HIS A 128 -2.17 14.72 -0.44
CA HIS A 128 -3.25 13.74 -0.53
C HIS A 128 -3.32 13.10 -1.93
N ALA A 129 -3.21 13.90 -2.99
CA ALA A 129 -3.17 13.40 -4.36
C ALA A 129 -1.98 12.46 -4.60
N VAL A 130 -0.79 12.87 -4.15
CA VAL A 130 0.43 12.06 -4.23
C VAL A 130 0.26 10.74 -3.46
N GLY A 131 -0.39 10.77 -2.29
CA GLY A 131 -0.66 9.57 -1.50
C GLY A 131 -1.55 8.56 -2.25
N ARG A 132 -2.63 9.03 -2.89
CA ARG A 132 -3.50 8.18 -3.71
C ARG A 132 -2.76 7.61 -4.93
N ASP A 133 -1.97 8.43 -5.61
CA ASP A 133 -1.18 7.99 -6.75
C ASP A 133 -0.13 6.95 -6.33
N MET A 134 0.49 7.12 -5.14
CA MET A 134 1.41 6.13 -4.57
C MET A 134 0.70 4.80 -4.30
N GLU A 135 -0.50 4.82 -3.71
CA GLU A 135 -1.27 3.60 -3.49
C GLU A 135 -1.62 2.92 -4.81
N TRP A 136 -2.12 3.67 -5.78
CA TRP A 136 -2.48 3.16 -7.09
C TRP A 136 -1.28 2.51 -7.79
N MET A 137 -0.11 3.17 -7.82
CA MET A 137 1.11 2.63 -8.40
C MET A 137 1.62 1.40 -7.63
N SER A 138 1.56 1.44 -6.29
CA SER A 138 1.98 0.32 -5.44
C SER A 138 1.16 -0.94 -5.68
N ILE A 139 -0.12 -0.79 -6.00
CA ILE A 139 -1.02 -1.92 -6.31
C ILE A 139 -0.85 -2.38 -7.76
N ASN A 140 -0.89 -1.43 -8.72
CA ASN A 140 -1.07 -1.69 -10.15
C ASN A 140 0.23 -1.68 -10.96
N GLY A 141 1.38 -1.38 -10.38
CA GLY A 141 2.67 -1.33 -11.08
C GLY A 141 2.90 -2.59 -11.92
N ASP A 142 3.37 -2.42 -13.14
CA ASP A 142 3.66 -3.51 -14.08
C ASP A 142 4.75 -3.10 -15.06
N THR A 143 5.95 -3.64 -14.89
CA THR A 143 7.12 -3.36 -15.75
C THR A 143 6.91 -3.74 -17.21
N THR A 144 5.90 -4.53 -17.52
CA THR A 144 5.52 -4.91 -18.90
C THR A 144 4.46 -3.98 -19.51
N SER A 145 3.93 -3.01 -18.73
CA SER A 145 2.93 -2.05 -19.20
C SER A 145 3.51 -1.07 -20.22
N SER A 146 2.67 -0.60 -21.13
CA SER A 146 2.99 0.54 -22.01
C SER A 146 2.85 1.90 -21.34
N ASP A 147 2.23 1.96 -20.16
CA ASP A 147 2.10 3.20 -19.38
C ASP A 147 3.43 3.54 -18.72
N LEU A 148 3.94 4.73 -19.01
CA LEU A 148 5.23 5.23 -18.50
C LEU A 148 5.30 5.32 -16.98
N THR A 149 4.16 5.43 -16.31
CA THR A 149 4.06 5.50 -14.86
C THR A 149 4.11 4.10 -14.24
N LEU A 150 3.27 3.19 -14.75
CA LEU A 150 3.16 1.82 -14.24
C LEU A 150 4.39 0.96 -14.52
N GLN A 151 5.10 1.20 -15.64
CA GLN A 151 6.29 0.40 -16.03
C GLN A 151 7.52 0.58 -15.13
N LYS A 152 7.46 1.47 -14.12
CA LYS A 152 8.63 1.80 -13.29
C LYS A 152 9.04 0.68 -12.34
N PHE A 153 8.07 -0.04 -11.78
CA PHE A 153 8.28 -1.20 -10.90
C PHE A 153 7.06 -2.11 -10.91
N ASP A 154 7.21 -3.33 -10.42
CA ASP A 154 6.09 -4.27 -10.28
C ASP A 154 5.37 -4.02 -8.94
N GLY A 155 4.07 -3.73 -9.01
CA GLY A 155 3.19 -3.56 -7.86
C GLY A 155 2.82 -4.88 -7.17
N VAL A 156 2.11 -4.77 -6.06
CA VAL A 156 1.70 -5.91 -5.22
C VAL A 156 0.95 -6.97 -6.03
N LEU A 157 -0.01 -6.57 -6.88
CA LEU A 157 -0.79 -7.51 -7.67
C LEU A 157 0.05 -8.30 -8.68
N LYS A 158 1.10 -7.70 -9.23
CA LYS A 158 2.00 -8.36 -10.18
C LYS A 158 2.96 -9.31 -9.48
N GLN A 159 3.42 -8.95 -8.28
CA GLN A 159 4.38 -9.75 -7.52
C GLN A 159 3.77 -11.05 -6.97
N ILE A 160 2.45 -11.10 -6.70
CA ILE A 160 1.80 -12.32 -6.22
C ILE A 160 1.52 -13.25 -7.42
N THR A 161 2.26 -14.35 -7.50
CA THR A 161 2.21 -15.30 -8.63
C THR A 161 1.95 -16.75 -8.22
N SER A 162 2.43 -17.19 -7.04
CA SER A 162 2.44 -18.59 -6.64
C SER A 162 1.06 -19.10 -6.21
N ASN A 163 0.37 -18.38 -5.36
CA ASN A 163 -0.91 -18.82 -4.78
C ASN A 163 -2.07 -18.07 -5.44
N THR A 164 -2.72 -18.70 -6.41
CA THR A 164 -3.82 -18.06 -7.15
C THR A 164 -5.09 -18.88 -7.12
N VAL A 165 -6.24 -18.20 -6.96
CA VAL A 165 -7.59 -18.76 -7.03
C VAL A 165 -8.34 -18.05 -8.14
N ASN A 166 -8.96 -18.80 -9.06
CA ASN A 166 -9.74 -18.20 -10.14
C ASN A 166 -11.23 -18.15 -9.75
N ALA A 167 -11.81 -16.98 -9.69
CA ALA A 167 -13.23 -16.79 -9.41
C ALA A 167 -14.13 -16.95 -10.66
N GLY A 168 -13.57 -17.06 -11.86
CA GLY A 168 -14.32 -17.31 -13.09
C GLY A 168 -15.33 -16.22 -13.45
N SER A 169 -15.01 -14.96 -13.17
CA SER A 169 -15.89 -13.78 -13.36
C SER A 169 -17.20 -13.86 -12.56
N ASN A 170 -17.16 -14.48 -11.39
CA ASN A 170 -18.26 -14.47 -10.45
C ASN A 170 -18.09 -13.37 -9.39
N LYS A 171 -19.19 -12.99 -8.75
CA LYS A 171 -19.19 -12.08 -7.61
C LYS A 171 -18.36 -12.62 -6.46
N LEU A 172 -17.75 -11.71 -5.70
CA LEU A 172 -17.01 -12.12 -4.51
C LEU A 172 -17.98 -12.75 -3.51
N ALA A 173 -17.75 -14.03 -3.24
CA ALA A 173 -18.60 -14.85 -2.39
C ALA A 173 -17.75 -15.55 -1.32
N ARG A 174 -18.40 -15.98 -0.22
CA ARG A 174 -17.74 -16.70 0.86
C ARG A 174 -16.88 -17.89 0.40
N GLN A 175 -17.31 -18.58 -0.66
CA GLN A 175 -16.55 -19.72 -1.17
C GLN A 175 -15.15 -19.34 -1.63
N TYR A 176 -14.99 -18.20 -2.32
CA TYR A 176 -13.69 -17.75 -2.81
C TYR A 176 -12.78 -17.28 -1.66
N LEU A 177 -13.33 -16.58 -0.65
CA LEU A 177 -12.59 -16.20 0.55
C LEU A 177 -12.09 -17.45 1.30
N ARG A 178 -12.94 -18.48 1.42
CA ARG A 178 -12.55 -19.77 2.00
C ARG A 178 -11.46 -20.47 1.18
N ASP A 179 -11.58 -20.47 -0.14
CA ASP A 179 -10.64 -21.15 -1.01
C ASP A 179 -9.28 -20.44 -1.00
N MET A 180 -9.25 -19.11 -0.85
CA MET A 180 -8.02 -18.35 -0.61
C MET A 180 -7.34 -18.77 0.71
N LEU A 181 -8.09 -18.89 1.81
CA LEU A 181 -7.54 -19.38 3.09
C LEU A 181 -7.00 -20.81 2.99
N ARG A 182 -7.64 -21.67 2.21
CA ARG A 182 -7.18 -23.05 1.98
C ARG A 182 -5.93 -23.14 1.10
N THR A 183 -5.77 -22.20 0.20
CA THR A 183 -4.61 -22.13 -0.70
C THR A 183 -3.37 -21.59 0.03
N MET A 184 -3.57 -20.82 1.11
CA MET A 184 -2.48 -20.30 1.93
C MET A 184 -1.77 -21.43 2.66
N PRO A 185 -0.42 -21.47 2.67
CA PRO A 185 0.34 -22.43 3.46
C PRO A 185 0.08 -22.26 4.96
N ASP A 186 -0.05 -23.38 5.69
CA ASP A 186 -0.39 -23.40 7.13
C ASP A 186 0.62 -22.66 8.01
N GLU A 187 1.85 -22.52 7.56
CA GLU A 187 2.92 -21.80 8.29
C GLU A 187 2.63 -20.31 8.47
N PHE A 188 1.79 -19.72 7.61
CA PHE A 188 1.39 -18.30 7.66
C PHE A 188 0.02 -18.08 8.32
N ALA A 189 -0.65 -19.14 8.76
CA ALA A 189 -2.01 -19.06 9.33
C ALA A 189 -2.11 -18.21 10.61
N ASN A 190 -1.00 -18.01 11.33
CA ASN A 190 -0.95 -17.23 12.57
C ASN A 190 -0.58 -15.74 12.37
N MET A 191 -0.46 -15.29 11.12
CA MET A 191 -0.21 -13.89 10.80
C MET A 191 -1.49 -13.05 10.88
N ASP A 192 -1.35 -11.74 10.96
CA ASP A 192 -2.48 -10.79 10.91
C ASP A 192 -2.97 -10.63 9.47
N LEU A 193 -3.77 -11.61 9.02
CA LEU A 193 -4.22 -11.68 7.65
C LEU A 193 -5.39 -10.73 7.41
N LYS A 194 -5.37 -10.03 6.28
CA LYS A 194 -6.47 -9.19 5.79
C LYS A 194 -6.75 -9.47 4.32
N TYR A 195 -8.03 -9.33 3.95
CA TYR A 195 -8.44 -9.34 2.55
C TYR A 195 -8.50 -7.92 2.03
N TYR A 196 -7.91 -7.66 0.86
CA TYR A 196 -8.00 -6.39 0.17
C TYR A 196 -8.60 -6.59 -1.21
N THR A 197 -9.60 -5.79 -1.54
CA THR A 197 -10.25 -5.83 -2.85
C THR A 197 -10.97 -4.53 -3.14
N ASN A 198 -11.57 -4.42 -4.34
CA ASN A 198 -12.36 -3.27 -4.73
C ASN A 198 -13.64 -3.13 -3.87
N ARG A 199 -14.09 -1.90 -3.65
CA ARG A 199 -15.30 -1.58 -2.88
C ARG A 199 -16.54 -2.32 -3.38
N LYS A 200 -16.74 -2.45 -4.70
CA LYS A 200 -17.89 -3.13 -5.27
C LYS A 200 -17.92 -4.62 -4.94
N ALA A 201 -16.76 -5.27 -5.00
CA ALA A 201 -16.64 -6.67 -4.62
C ALA A 201 -16.97 -6.90 -3.12
N VAL A 202 -16.57 -5.96 -2.24
CA VAL A 202 -16.95 -6.01 -0.82
C VAL A 202 -18.47 -5.86 -0.65
N LEU A 203 -19.12 -5.00 -1.43
CA LEU A 203 -20.58 -4.86 -1.41
C LEU A 203 -21.27 -6.16 -1.83
N ASP A 204 -20.82 -6.79 -2.92
CA ASP A 204 -21.36 -8.08 -3.38
C ASP A 204 -21.24 -9.16 -2.29
N TYR A 205 -20.11 -9.21 -1.58
CA TYR A 205 -19.94 -10.11 -0.44
C TYR A 205 -20.90 -9.80 0.72
N LYS A 206 -21.09 -8.53 1.06
CA LYS A 206 -22.05 -8.12 2.10
C LYS A 206 -23.48 -8.47 1.72
N ASP A 207 -23.86 -8.30 0.45
CA ASP A 207 -25.18 -8.65 -0.06
C ASP A 207 -25.39 -10.18 0.00
N GLU A 208 -24.37 -11.00 -0.31
CA GLU A 208 -24.46 -12.46 -0.15
C GLU A 208 -24.71 -12.86 1.32
N VAL A 209 -24.01 -12.21 2.26
CA VAL A 209 -24.21 -12.48 3.69
C VAL A 209 -25.60 -12.02 4.15
N ALA A 210 -26.09 -10.89 3.66
CA ALA A 210 -27.39 -10.34 4.02
C ALA A 210 -28.57 -11.18 3.50
N GLN A 211 -28.41 -11.85 2.35
CA GLN A 211 -29.43 -12.73 1.78
C GLN A 211 -29.71 -14.00 2.60
N ARG A 212 -28.93 -14.27 3.64
CA ARG A 212 -29.17 -15.38 4.54
C ARG A 212 -30.30 -15.06 5.50
N ALA A 213 -31.32 -15.92 5.54
CA ALA A 213 -32.46 -15.83 6.45
C ALA A 213 -32.04 -16.14 7.91
N THR A 214 -31.14 -15.37 8.47
CA THR A 214 -30.68 -15.49 9.86
C THR A 214 -30.54 -14.11 10.50
N PRO A 215 -30.78 -13.96 11.83
CA PRO A 215 -30.59 -12.68 12.54
C PRO A 215 -29.18 -12.08 12.38
N ALA A 216 -28.17 -12.92 12.04
CA ALA A 216 -26.82 -12.48 11.77
C ALA A 216 -26.70 -11.71 10.43
N GLY A 217 -27.55 -12.01 9.43
CA GLY A 217 -27.59 -11.29 8.16
C GLY A 217 -28.02 -9.83 8.34
N ASP A 218 -29.07 -9.58 9.12
CA ASP A 218 -29.57 -8.25 9.40
C ASP A 218 -28.56 -7.41 10.19
N ASN A 219 -27.85 -8.01 11.14
CA ASN A 219 -26.79 -7.32 11.88
C ASN A 219 -25.62 -6.89 10.99
N HIS A 220 -25.28 -7.64 9.96
CA HIS A 220 -24.21 -7.28 9.02
C HIS A 220 -24.57 -6.05 8.17
N LEU A 221 -25.83 -5.87 7.81
CA LEU A 221 -26.31 -4.68 7.08
C LEU A 221 -26.26 -3.40 7.93
N LEU A 222 -26.50 -3.54 9.24
CA LEU A 222 -26.53 -2.41 10.17
C LEU A 222 -25.13 -1.99 10.66
N GLN A 223 -24.14 -2.87 10.54
CA GLN A 223 -22.77 -2.57 11.00
C GLN A 223 -22.01 -1.72 9.97
N ARG A 224 -21.47 -0.58 10.43
CA ARG A 224 -20.61 0.33 9.63
C ARG A 224 -19.20 -0.20 9.43
N LYS A 225 -18.90 -1.42 9.88
CA LYS A 225 -17.55 -2.04 9.81
C LYS A 225 -17.28 -2.64 8.43
N PRO A 226 -16.00 -2.80 8.05
CA PRO A 226 -15.62 -3.62 6.89
C PRO A 226 -16.22 -5.02 7.00
N GLY A 227 -16.39 -5.71 5.88
CA GLY A 227 -16.84 -7.10 5.89
C GLY A 227 -15.86 -7.94 6.73
N ILE A 228 -16.35 -8.92 7.47
CA ILE A 228 -15.51 -9.85 8.22
C ILE A 228 -15.81 -11.26 7.70
N TYR A 229 -14.76 -12.02 7.42
CA TYR A 229 -14.86 -13.43 7.11
C TYR A 229 -13.90 -14.24 7.99
N ASN A 230 -14.44 -15.14 8.83
CA ASN A 230 -13.66 -16.02 9.71
C ASN A 230 -12.60 -15.25 10.52
N ASP A 231 -13.03 -14.17 11.19
CA ASP A 231 -12.24 -13.25 12.02
C ASP A 231 -11.23 -12.36 11.25
N TYR A 232 -11.16 -12.48 9.92
CA TYR A 232 -10.32 -11.65 9.07
C TYR A 232 -11.13 -10.53 8.42
N ASP A 233 -10.59 -9.31 8.44
CA ASP A 233 -11.22 -8.15 7.84
C ASP A 233 -11.15 -8.19 6.30
N VAL A 234 -12.27 -7.83 5.65
CA VAL A 234 -12.36 -7.62 4.20
C VAL A 234 -12.38 -6.13 3.93
N VAL A 235 -11.22 -5.58 3.58
CA VAL A 235 -10.98 -4.14 3.47
C VAL A 235 -11.21 -3.67 2.04
N PRO A 236 -12.10 -2.68 1.81
CA PRO A 236 -12.27 -2.07 0.50
C PRO A 236 -11.14 -1.08 0.22
N VAL A 237 -10.39 -1.29 -0.84
CA VAL A 237 -9.36 -0.38 -1.33
C VAL A 237 -9.82 0.23 -2.65
N PRO A 238 -9.96 1.57 -2.74
CA PRO A 238 -10.48 2.25 -3.93
C PRO A 238 -9.63 2.03 -5.19
N GLU A 239 -8.31 1.93 -5.02
CA GLU A 239 -7.34 1.90 -6.11
C GLU A 239 -7.13 0.51 -6.73
N PHE A 240 -7.90 -0.51 -6.30
CA PHE A 240 -7.87 -1.82 -6.96
C PHE A 240 -8.40 -1.74 -8.39
N PRO A 241 -7.69 -2.34 -9.36
CA PRO A 241 -8.04 -2.24 -10.77
C PRO A 241 -9.34 -2.98 -11.08
N VAL A 242 -10.13 -2.41 -12.00
CA VAL A 242 -11.27 -3.08 -12.63
C VAL A 242 -10.96 -3.15 -14.12
N VAL A 243 -10.67 -4.34 -14.63
CA VAL A 243 -10.36 -4.58 -16.02
C VAL A 243 -11.42 -5.51 -16.60
N SER A 244 -12.09 -5.09 -17.68
CA SER A 244 -13.16 -5.87 -18.31
C SER A 244 -14.23 -6.37 -17.32
N SER A 245 -14.69 -5.49 -16.42
CA SER A 245 -15.64 -5.77 -15.34
C SER A 245 -15.15 -6.73 -14.26
N ASN A 246 -13.88 -7.12 -14.27
CA ASN A 246 -13.27 -7.98 -13.27
C ASN A 246 -12.26 -7.21 -12.41
N THR A 247 -12.20 -7.57 -11.15
CA THR A 247 -11.20 -7.09 -10.18
C THR A 247 -10.44 -8.27 -9.59
N GLN A 248 -9.57 -7.99 -8.66
CA GLN A 248 -8.80 -8.99 -7.93
C GLN A 248 -9.07 -8.85 -6.43
N CYS A 249 -8.84 -9.91 -5.68
CA CYS A 249 -8.83 -9.91 -4.24
C CYS A 249 -7.51 -10.53 -3.77
N ILE A 250 -6.85 -9.92 -2.81
CA ILE A 250 -5.62 -10.46 -2.21
C ILE A 250 -5.83 -10.73 -0.74
N LEU A 251 -5.18 -11.77 -0.24
CA LEU A 251 -5.17 -12.17 1.16
C LEU A 251 -3.72 -12.29 1.61
N GLY A 252 -3.37 -11.66 2.71
CA GLY A 252 -2.04 -11.77 3.31
C GLY A 252 -1.85 -10.81 4.48
N ASP A 253 -0.67 -10.83 5.06
CA ASP A 253 -0.27 -9.93 6.13
C ASP A 253 0.33 -8.65 5.54
N PRO A 254 -0.30 -7.49 5.71
CA PRO A 254 0.19 -6.23 5.16
C PRO A 254 1.57 -5.84 5.69
N SER A 255 1.96 -6.27 6.89
CA SER A 255 3.29 -6.01 7.45
C SER A 255 4.43 -6.64 6.64
N SER A 256 4.12 -7.66 5.82
CA SER A 256 5.07 -8.31 4.91
C SER A 256 5.30 -7.54 3.59
N ILE A 257 4.52 -6.49 3.32
CA ILE A 257 4.76 -5.56 2.21
C ILE A 257 5.64 -4.42 2.71
N MET A 258 6.73 -4.16 2.02
CA MET A 258 7.60 -3.02 2.27
C MET A 258 7.42 -1.93 1.22
N LEU A 259 7.10 -0.72 1.67
CA LEU A 259 7.19 0.50 0.89
C LEU A 259 8.51 1.19 1.22
N GLY A 260 9.47 1.10 0.32
CA GLY A 260 10.75 1.81 0.43
C GLY A 260 10.61 3.24 -0.08
N ILE A 261 10.80 4.23 0.80
CA ILE A 261 10.76 5.65 0.41
C ILE A 261 12.16 6.26 0.60
N TYR A 262 12.71 6.79 -0.49
CA TYR A 262 13.96 7.52 -0.40
C TYR A 262 13.77 8.88 0.25
N ARG A 263 14.50 9.16 1.33
CA ARG A 263 14.32 10.32 2.23
C ARG A 263 14.42 11.71 1.59
N LYS A 264 14.98 11.81 0.40
CA LYS A 264 15.17 13.12 -0.26
C LYS A 264 13.98 13.47 -1.16
N ILE A 265 12.83 13.72 -0.56
CA ILE A 265 11.73 14.38 -1.27
C ILE A 265 12.13 15.83 -1.50
N ARG A 266 11.95 16.29 -2.73
CA ARG A 266 12.22 17.68 -3.11
C ARG A 266 10.92 18.33 -3.55
N ILE A 267 10.56 19.40 -2.87
CA ILE A 267 9.51 20.31 -3.32
C ILE A 267 10.19 21.61 -3.71
N LYS A 268 9.94 22.04 -4.94
CA LYS A 268 10.42 23.32 -5.47
C LYS A 268 9.22 24.15 -5.88
N VAL A 269 9.24 25.40 -5.50
CA VAL A 269 8.31 26.42 -5.96
C VAL A 269 9.13 27.40 -6.79
N ASP A 270 8.66 27.72 -8.00
CA ASP A 270 9.27 28.67 -8.91
C ASP A 270 8.18 29.52 -9.54
N GLU A 271 8.51 30.76 -9.94
CA GLU A 271 7.60 31.68 -10.61
C GLU A 271 8.07 31.89 -12.04
N ASP A 272 7.20 31.62 -12.99
CA ASP A 272 7.40 32.06 -14.38
C ASP A 272 6.76 33.43 -14.57
N ILE A 273 7.56 34.47 -14.40
CA ILE A 273 7.11 35.87 -14.49
C ILE A 273 6.56 36.17 -15.88
N SER A 274 7.08 35.53 -16.93
CA SER A 274 6.64 35.75 -18.31
C SER A 274 5.25 35.17 -18.58
N ALA A 275 4.89 34.07 -17.91
CA ALA A 275 3.61 33.40 -18.01
C ALA A 275 2.63 33.81 -16.91
N GLY A 276 3.08 34.53 -15.86
CA GLY A 276 2.25 34.81 -14.65
C GLY A 276 1.78 33.55 -13.98
N VAL A 277 2.70 32.58 -13.71
CA VAL A 277 2.36 31.26 -13.18
C VAL A 277 3.33 30.85 -12.07
N VAL A 278 2.80 30.41 -10.94
CA VAL A 278 3.55 29.73 -9.88
C VAL A 278 3.59 28.24 -10.19
N ILE A 279 4.77 27.66 -10.22
CA ILE A 279 5.03 26.25 -10.54
C ILE A 279 5.49 25.53 -9.27
N ILE A 280 4.75 24.52 -8.83
CA ILE A 280 5.09 23.67 -7.69
C ILE A 280 5.46 22.29 -8.23
N VAL A 281 6.70 21.86 -8.00
CA VAL A 281 7.21 20.56 -8.44
C VAL A 281 7.59 19.71 -7.25
N VAL A 282 6.93 18.56 -7.09
CA VAL A 282 7.28 17.53 -6.10
C VAL A 282 8.04 16.41 -6.82
N THR A 283 9.19 16.05 -6.29
CA THR A 283 9.95 14.90 -6.76
C THR A 283 10.20 13.92 -5.61
N MET A 284 9.86 12.67 -5.81
CA MET A 284 10.04 11.61 -4.84
C MET A 284 10.55 10.34 -5.49
N ARG A 285 11.08 9.43 -4.67
CA ARG A 285 11.49 8.11 -5.12
C ARG A 285 10.99 7.07 -4.15
N PHE A 286 10.34 6.05 -4.68
CA PHE A 286 9.86 4.91 -3.90
C PHE A 286 9.84 3.63 -4.72
N ASP A 287 9.75 2.51 -4.04
CA ASP A 287 9.53 1.17 -4.58
C ASP A 287 8.71 0.35 -3.57
N VAL A 288 8.02 -0.66 -4.07
CA VAL A 288 7.22 -1.57 -3.25
C VAL A 288 7.67 -3.01 -3.51
N LYS A 289 7.93 -3.76 -2.43
CA LYS A 289 8.28 -5.18 -2.51
C LYS A 289 7.57 -6.00 -1.45
N ILE A 290 7.19 -7.20 -1.82
CA ILE A 290 6.68 -8.22 -0.90
C ILE A 290 7.89 -9.00 -0.37
N LEU A 291 8.04 -9.06 0.96
CA LEU A 291 9.12 -9.81 1.60
C LEU A 291 8.97 -11.32 1.41
N GLU A 292 7.74 -11.82 1.56
CA GLU A 292 7.42 -13.25 1.43
C GLU A 292 6.20 -13.42 0.52
N GLU A 293 6.45 -13.69 -0.75
CA GLU A 293 5.39 -13.83 -1.75
C GLU A 293 4.49 -15.04 -1.48
N THR A 294 5.05 -16.12 -0.93
CA THR A 294 4.31 -17.33 -0.59
C THR A 294 3.30 -17.15 0.54
N ALA A 295 3.42 -16.06 1.34
CA ALA A 295 2.46 -15.67 2.37
C ALA A 295 1.26 -14.91 1.80
N TRP A 296 1.18 -14.73 0.49
CA TRP A 296 0.08 -14.04 -0.18
C TRP A 296 -0.69 -14.97 -1.10
N VAL A 297 -1.99 -14.75 -1.15
CA VAL A 297 -2.91 -15.44 -2.06
C VAL A 297 -3.68 -14.40 -2.86
N LYS A 298 -3.83 -14.64 -4.16
CA LYS A 298 -4.55 -13.75 -5.08
C LYS A 298 -5.73 -14.46 -5.71
N ALA A 299 -6.94 -13.93 -5.55
CA ALA A 299 -8.09 -14.30 -6.34
C ALA A 299 -8.18 -13.42 -7.58
N THR A 300 -8.25 -14.06 -8.74
CA THR A 300 -8.34 -13.41 -10.05
C THR A 300 -9.74 -13.55 -10.63
N ALA A 301 -10.11 -12.68 -11.58
CA ALA A 301 -11.40 -12.70 -12.25
C ALA A 301 -12.60 -12.67 -11.29
N VAL A 302 -12.53 -11.82 -10.24
CA VAL A 302 -13.68 -11.51 -9.39
C VAL A 302 -14.49 -10.41 -10.09
N THR A 303 -15.81 -10.53 -10.17
CA THR A 303 -16.64 -9.46 -10.75
C THR A 303 -16.51 -8.19 -9.90
N GLY A 304 -16.17 -7.07 -10.53
CA GLY A 304 -15.98 -5.76 -9.91
C GLY A 304 -16.87 -4.66 -10.49
N SER A 305 -17.93 -5.05 -11.21
CA SER A 305 -18.85 -4.13 -11.93
C SER A 305 -19.93 -3.55 -11.04
#